data_f643f555c13bfe4c286bb0106c9f0e30
#
_entry.id   f643f555c13bfe4c286bb0106c9f0e30
#
_cell.length_a   1.000
_cell.length_b   1.000
_cell.length_c   1.000
_cell.angle_alpha   90.00
_cell.angle_beta   90.00
_cell.angle_gamma   90.00
#
_symmetry.space_group_name_H-M   'P 1'
#
loop_
_entity.id
_entity.type
_entity.pdbx_description
1 polymer ?
#
loop_
_entity_poly.entity_id
_entity_poly.type
_entity_poly.pdbx_seq_one_letter_code
_entity_poly.pdbx_strand_id
1 'polypeptide(L)'
;MDDCFLNLIYIMKKNILLLSFLCNFSLLLSAQTNVEKGLQSINRSSAEATINFLASDELQGREAGFHGSRVTSEYIASLLQWMGVSPLADSYFQPFDAYRKERQKKGRLEVHPDSIAKLKQEVHQKLSMRNVLGMIPGKNTKEYVIVGAHFDHLGIDPALDGDQIYNGADDNASGVSAVLQIARAFLASGQQPKEM
;
A
#
# COMPACT_ATOMS: atom_id res chain seq x y z
N MET A 1 -5.28 -9.88 -70.71
CA MET A 1 -4.70 -10.67 -69.58
C MET A 1 -4.36 -9.77 -68.38
N ASP A 2 -4.46 -8.45 -68.55
CA ASP A 2 -3.95 -7.47 -67.57
C ASP A 2 -4.95 -7.01 -66.51
N ASP A 3 -6.25 -6.96 -66.81
CA ASP A 3 -7.27 -6.49 -65.86
C ASP A 3 -7.53 -7.44 -64.67
N CYS A 4 -7.35 -8.74 -64.87
CA CYS A 4 -7.53 -9.73 -63.79
C CYS A 4 -6.39 -9.66 -62.79
N PHE A 5 -5.16 -9.42 -63.26
CA PHE A 5 -3.99 -9.30 -62.42
C PHE A 5 -3.97 -8.00 -61.61
N LEU A 6 -4.38 -6.90 -62.19
CA LEU A 6 -4.53 -5.61 -61.52
C LEU A 6 -5.61 -5.65 -60.43
N ASN A 7 -6.75 -6.30 -60.69
CA ASN A 7 -7.80 -6.50 -59.70
C ASN A 7 -7.31 -7.37 -58.50
N LEU A 8 -6.54 -8.41 -58.76
CA LEU A 8 -5.99 -9.25 -57.68
C LEU A 8 -5.02 -8.48 -56.80
N ILE A 9 -4.15 -7.67 -57.39
CA ILE A 9 -3.22 -6.80 -56.64
C ILE A 9 -3.97 -5.75 -55.79
N TYR A 10 -5.04 -5.16 -56.33
CA TYR A 10 -5.87 -4.20 -55.63
C TYR A 10 -6.57 -4.84 -54.41
N ILE A 11 -7.14 -6.04 -54.57
CA ILE A 11 -7.77 -6.79 -53.47
C ILE A 11 -6.76 -7.16 -52.41
N MET A 12 -5.57 -7.62 -52.80
CA MET A 12 -4.50 -7.95 -51.84
C MET A 12 -4.06 -6.72 -51.05
N LYS A 13 -3.81 -5.56 -51.68
CA LYS A 13 -3.44 -4.32 -51.01
C LYS A 13 -4.52 -3.84 -50.02
N LYS A 14 -5.79 -3.91 -50.42
CA LYS A 14 -6.92 -3.56 -49.58
C LYS A 14 -7.02 -4.45 -48.34
N ASN A 15 -6.80 -5.76 -48.49
CA ASN A 15 -6.85 -6.71 -47.39
C ASN A 15 -5.65 -6.53 -46.43
N ILE A 16 -4.46 -6.23 -46.95
CA ILE A 16 -3.26 -5.93 -46.13
C ILE A 16 -3.50 -4.65 -45.33
N LEU A 17 -4.08 -3.61 -45.90
CA LEU A 17 -4.39 -2.36 -45.21
C LEU A 17 -5.43 -2.58 -44.11
N LEU A 18 -6.45 -3.37 -44.36
CA LEU A 18 -7.48 -3.73 -43.38
C LEU A 18 -6.91 -4.55 -42.24
N LEU A 19 -6.02 -5.51 -42.54
CA LEU A 19 -5.35 -6.33 -41.51
C LEU A 19 -4.43 -5.48 -40.63
N SER A 20 -3.68 -4.54 -41.22
CA SER A 20 -2.81 -3.63 -40.46
C SER A 20 -3.61 -2.68 -39.55
N PHE A 21 -4.78 -2.21 -40.03
CA PHE A 21 -5.65 -1.37 -39.21
C PHE A 21 -6.28 -2.15 -38.04
N LEU A 22 -6.74 -3.38 -38.28
CA LEU A 22 -7.26 -4.27 -37.24
C LEU A 22 -6.19 -4.63 -36.18
N CYS A 23 -4.95 -4.86 -36.61
CA CYS A 23 -3.84 -5.18 -35.70
C CYS A 23 -3.48 -3.99 -34.80
N ASN A 24 -3.44 -2.77 -35.35
CA ASN A 24 -3.20 -1.56 -34.57
C ASN A 24 -4.35 -1.24 -33.61
N PHE A 25 -5.60 -1.48 -34.02
CA PHE A 25 -6.78 -1.26 -33.18
C PHE A 25 -6.80 -2.24 -31.98
N SER A 26 -6.43 -3.52 -32.20
CA SER A 26 -6.33 -4.51 -31.11
C SER A 26 -5.22 -4.19 -30.10
N LEU A 27 -4.10 -3.59 -30.53
CA LEU A 27 -3.04 -3.15 -29.62
C LEU A 27 -3.48 -1.98 -28.73
N LEU A 28 -4.28 -1.05 -29.26
CA LEU A 28 -4.86 0.05 -28.48
C LEU A 28 -5.88 -0.45 -27.46
N LEU A 29 -6.72 -1.42 -27.80
CA LEU A 29 -7.64 -2.06 -26.85
C LEU A 29 -6.89 -2.79 -25.73
N SER A 30 -5.78 -3.47 -26.02
CA SER A 30 -4.98 -4.17 -25.01
C SER A 30 -4.34 -3.22 -24.00
N ALA A 31 -3.88 -2.04 -24.42
CA ALA A 31 -3.32 -1.03 -23.51
C ALA A 31 -4.39 -0.47 -22.57
N GLN A 32 -5.60 -0.25 -23.07
CA GLN A 32 -6.73 0.25 -22.28
C GLN A 32 -7.20 -0.80 -21.26
N THR A 33 -7.17 -2.10 -21.61
CA THR A 33 -7.58 -3.19 -20.72
C THR A 33 -6.66 -3.40 -19.51
N ASN A 34 -5.38 -3.03 -19.58
CA ASN A 34 -4.46 -3.21 -18.47
C ASN A 34 -4.71 -2.19 -17.34
N VAL A 35 -4.92 -0.92 -17.67
CA VAL A 35 -5.32 0.10 -16.69
C VAL A 35 -6.67 -0.26 -16.07
N GLU A 36 -7.64 -0.68 -16.91
CA GLU A 36 -8.97 -1.09 -16.47
C GLU A 36 -8.90 -2.27 -15.47
N LYS A 37 -8.09 -3.30 -15.74
CA LYS A 37 -7.86 -4.39 -14.77
C LYS A 37 -7.33 -3.90 -13.43
N GLY A 38 -6.41 -2.95 -13.45
CA GLY A 38 -5.91 -2.31 -12.23
C GLY A 38 -7.03 -1.64 -11.45
N LEU A 39 -7.82 -0.79 -12.10
CA LEU A 39 -8.93 -0.09 -11.46
C LEU A 39 -10.02 -1.04 -10.94
N GLN A 40 -10.38 -2.08 -11.71
CA GLN A 40 -11.37 -3.09 -11.32
C GLN A 40 -10.90 -3.97 -10.15
N SER A 41 -9.59 -4.04 -9.87
CA SER A 41 -9.07 -4.75 -8.71
C SER A 41 -9.37 -4.01 -7.39
N ILE A 42 -9.60 -2.70 -7.44
CA ILE A 42 -10.03 -1.90 -6.29
C ILE A 42 -11.51 -2.22 -6.04
N ASN A 43 -11.81 -2.77 -4.87
CA ASN A 43 -13.18 -3.12 -4.56
C ASN A 43 -13.53 -2.86 -3.09
N ARG A 44 -14.79 -2.54 -2.88
CA ARG A 44 -15.36 -2.20 -1.57
C ARG A 44 -15.19 -3.33 -0.56
N SER A 45 -15.46 -4.57 -0.96
CA SER A 45 -15.43 -5.71 -0.03
C SER A 45 -14.05 -5.93 0.60
N SER A 46 -12.97 -5.83 -0.19
CA SER A 46 -11.62 -5.97 0.35
C SER A 46 -11.19 -4.77 1.19
N ALA A 47 -11.67 -3.56 0.84
CA ALA A 47 -11.43 -2.38 1.65
C ALA A 47 -12.13 -2.48 3.00
N GLU A 48 -13.41 -2.84 3.02
CA GLU A 48 -14.19 -3.06 4.25
C GLU A 48 -13.58 -4.17 5.13
N ALA A 49 -13.15 -5.29 4.54
CA ALA A 49 -12.52 -6.38 5.29
C ALA A 49 -11.23 -5.92 5.99
N THR A 50 -10.41 -5.11 5.31
CA THR A 50 -9.20 -4.54 5.90
C THR A 50 -9.53 -3.57 7.04
N ILE A 51 -10.48 -2.65 6.83
CA ILE A 51 -10.87 -1.66 7.85
C ILE A 51 -11.49 -2.37 9.06
N ASN A 52 -12.39 -3.32 8.84
CA ASN A 52 -13.04 -4.08 9.92
C ASN A 52 -12.03 -4.84 10.78
N PHE A 53 -11.03 -5.48 10.15
CA PHE A 53 -9.97 -6.14 10.91
C PHE A 53 -9.14 -5.14 11.70
N LEU A 54 -8.67 -4.06 11.05
CA LEU A 54 -7.81 -3.07 11.70
C LEU A 54 -8.53 -2.29 12.81
N ALA A 55 -9.82 -2.06 12.68
CA ALA A 55 -10.66 -1.37 13.68
C ALA A 55 -11.33 -2.32 14.67
N SER A 56 -10.96 -3.61 14.69
CA SER A 56 -11.52 -4.54 15.65
C SER A 56 -10.97 -4.32 17.07
N ASP A 57 -11.78 -4.65 18.07
CA ASP A 57 -11.41 -4.56 19.48
C ASP A 57 -10.23 -5.48 19.83
N GLU A 58 -10.05 -6.58 19.09
CA GLU A 58 -8.93 -7.51 19.24
C GLU A 58 -7.56 -6.84 19.08
N LEU A 59 -7.49 -5.76 18.32
CA LEU A 59 -6.27 -4.99 18.15
C LEU A 59 -6.07 -3.89 19.21
N GLN A 60 -7.00 -3.78 20.17
CA GLN A 60 -6.85 -2.91 21.33
C GLN A 60 -6.47 -1.46 20.97
N GLY A 61 -7.06 -0.94 19.89
CA GLY A 61 -6.81 0.41 19.38
C GLY A 61 -5.39 0.65 18.89
N ARG A 62 -4.63 -0.39 18.57
CA ARG A 62 -3.31 -0.36 17.87
C ARG A 62 -2.29 0.64 18.43
N GLU A 63 -2.25 0.84 19.76
CA GLU A 63 -1.30 1.79 20.36
C GLU A 63 0.14 1.48 19.91
N ALA A 64 0.86 2.54 19.47
CA ALA A 64 2.22 2.45 18.98
C ALA A 64 3.18 1.75 19.96
N GLY A 65 3.88 0.72 19.48
CA GLY A 65 4.83 -0.08 20.28
C GLY A 65 4.17 -1.16 21.14
N PHE A 66 2.84 -1.29 21.15
CA PHE A 66 2.11 -2.31 21.91
C PHE A 66 1.62 -3.46 21.03
N HIS A 67 0.93 -4.43 21.63
CA HIS A 67 0.54 -5.68 20.99
C HIS A 67 -0.26 -5.45 19.71
N GLY A 68 -1.31 -4.64 19.76
CA GLY A 68 -2.18 -4.39 18.60
C GLY A 68 -1.43 -3.83 17.40
N SER A 69 -0.52 -2.85 17.60
CA SER A 69 0.28 -2.33 16.49
C SER A 69 1.27 -3.35 15.94
N ARG A 70 1.82 -4.25 16.77
CA ARG A 70 2.68 -5.34 16.29
C ARG A 70 1.91 -6.33 15.43
N VAL A 71 0.73 -6.78 15.88
CA VAL A 71 -0.14 -7.67 15.09
C VAL A 71 -0.54 -7.01 13.77
N THR A 72 -0.90 -5.73 13.81
CA THR A 72 -1.23 -4.95 12.61
C THR A 72 -0.07 -4.93 11.60
N SER A 73 1.16 -4.73 12.06
CA SER A 73 2.33 -4.71 11.17
C SER A 73 2.60 -6.06 10.51
N GLU A 74 2.40 -7.19 11.22
CA GLU A 74 2.48 -8.54 10.64
C GLU A 74 1.37 -8.77 9.61
N TYR A 75 0.15 -8.33 9.91
CA TYR A 75 -0.97 -8.43 8.98
C TYR A 75 -0.70 -7.67 7.68
N ILE A 76 -0.23 -6.41 7.76
CA ILE A 76 0.11 -5.60 6.59
C ILE A 76 1.22 -6.28 5.78
N ALA A 77 2.30 -6.73 6.43
CA ALA A 77 3.41 -7.41 5.78
C ALA A 77 2.95 -8.68 5.07
N SER A 78 2.08 -9.49 5.69
CA SER A 78 1.54 -10.71 5.10
C SER A 78 0.67 -10.42 3.87
N LEU A 79 -0.11 -9.33 3.87
CA LEU A 79 -0.89 -8.89 2.71
C LEU A 79 0.01 -8.42 1.57
N LEU A 80 1.05 -7.65 1.86
CA LEU A 80 2.04 -7.23 0.85
C LEU A 80 2.71 -8.45 0.23
N GLN A 81 3.14 -9.42 1.05
CA GLN A 81 3.74 -10.66 0.57
C GLN A 81 2.76 -11.49 -0.27
N TRP A 82 1.51 -11.63 0.19
CA TRP A 82 0.47 -12.36 -0.54
C TRP A 82 0.17 -11.73 -1.91
N MET A 83 0.19 -10.40 -2.00
CA MET A 83 0.03 -9.67 -3.26
C MET A 83 1.25 -9.76 -4.18
N GLY A 84 2.42 -10.20 -3.69
CA GLY A 84 3.67 -10.22 -4.46
C GLY A 84 4.42 -8.88 -4.48
N VAL A 85 4.10 -7.96 -3.56
CA VAL A 85 4.92 -6.76 -3.34
C VAL A 85 6.22 -7.18 -2.68
N SER A 86 7.36 -6.77 -3.21
CA SER A 86 8.65 -7.08 -2.62
C SER A 86 8.93 -6.23 -1.37
N PRO A 87 9.68 -6.72 -0.37
CA PRO A 87 10.21 -5.84 0.66
C PRO A 87 11.21 -4.84 0.07
N LEU A 88 11.37 -3.68 0.70
CA LEU A 88 12.33 -2.65 0.25
C LEU A 88 13.79 -3.09 0.45
N ALA A 89 14.04 -3.93 1.45
CA ALA A 89 15.35 -4.51 1.77
C ALA A 89 15.19 -6.01 2.07
N ASP A 90 15.95 -6.57 2.99
CA ASP A 90 15.87 -7.99 3.35
C ASP A 90 14.57 -8.35 4.09
N SER A 91 13.80 -7.37 4.55
CA SER A 91 12.58 -7.54 5.33
C SER A 91 11.58 -6.42 5.01
N TYR A 92 10.28 -6.72 5.21
CA TYR A 92 9.25 -5.69 5.22
C TYR A 92 9.37 -4.71 6.40
N PHE A 93 10.09 -5.09 7.45
CA PHE A 93 10.16 -4.33 8.69
C PHE A 93 11.40 -3.45 8.76
N GLN A 94 11.18 -2.17 9.06
CA GLN A 94 12.22 -1.21 9.44
C GLN A 94 12.04 -0.92 10.93
N PRO A 95 12.82 -1.59 11.82
CA PRO A 95 12.71 -1.40 13.27
C PRO A 95 13.33 -0.07 13.70
N PHE A 96 12.74 0.54 14.70
CA PHE A 96 13.27 1.72 15.39
C PHE A 96 12.76 1.79 16.82
N ASP A 97 13.41 2.58 17.65
CA ASP A 97 13.02 2.81 19.03
C ASP A 97 12.46 4.22 19.19
N ALA A 98 11.36 4.34 19.94
CA ALA A 98 10.80 5.60 20.39
C ALA A 98 10.84 5.67 21.92
N TYR A 99 10.85 6.87 22.47
CA TYR A 99 10.97 7.11 23.89
C TYR A 99 9.91 8.10 24.36
N ARG A 100 9.37 7.89 25.57
CA ARG A 100 8.50 8.85 26.25
C ARG A 100 8.77 8.92 27.74
N LYS A 101 8.36 10.01 28.41
CA LYS A 101 8.42 10.10 29.88
C LYS A 101 7.48 9.07 30.50
N GLU A 102 7.96 8.30 31.47
CA GLU A 102 7.21 7.18 32.06
C GLU A 102 5.87 7.60 32.68
N ARG A 103 5.81 8.78 33.27
CA ARG A 103 4.59 9.32 33.93
C ARG A 103 3.52 9.80 32.95
N GLN A 104 3.84 9.87 31.67
CA GLN A 104 2.92 10.32 30.61
C GLN A 104 2.46 9.11 29.78
N LYS A 105 1.48 8.35 30.29
CA LYS A 105 0.94 7.18 29.57
C LYS A 105 0.53 7.49 28.11
N LYS A 106 0.16 8.74 27.83
CA LYS A 106 -0.19 9.27 26.49
C LYS A 106 0.73 10.43 26.06
N GLY A 107 1.97 10.46 26.57
CA GLY A 107 2.95 11.50 26.22
C GLY A 107 3.49 11.34 24.79
N ARG A 108 3.95 12.46 24.24
CA ARG A 108 4.60 12.51 22.93
C ARG A 108 5.74 11.49 22.86
N LEU A 109 5.78 10.73 21.77
CA LEU A 109 6.87 9.84 21.46
C LEU A 109 8.02 10.62 20.80
N GLU A 110 9.23 10.44 21.30
CA GLU A 110 10.43 11.09 20.80
C GLU A 110 11.29 10.07 20.06
N VAL A 111 11.65 10.41 18.82
CA VAL A 111 12.49 9.60 17.93
C VAL A 111 13.77 10.37 17.51
N HIS A 112 13.82 11.67 17.75
CA HIS A 112 14.98 12.49 17.39
C HIS A 112 16.13 12.29 18.39
N PRO A 113 17.38 12.08 17.96
CA PRO A 113 18.52 11.77 18.82
C PRO A 113 18.72 12.78 19.96
N ASP A 114 18.63 14.08 19.69
CA ASP A 114 18.83 15.12 20.71
C ASP A 114 17.73 15.12 21.78
N SER A 115 16.49 14.87 21.38
CA SER A 115 15.36 14.72 22.31
C SER A 115 15.51 13.48 23.17
N ILE A 116 15.95 12.37 22.58
CA ILE A 116 16.22 11.11 23.29
C ILE A 116 17.36 11.29 24.30
N ALA A 117 18.43 11.99 23.93
CA ALA A 117 19.56 12.22 24.85
C ALA A 117 19.15 12.98 26.11
N LYS A 118 18.28 13.98 25.99
CA LYS A 118 17.70 14.71 27.13
C LYS A 118 16.75 13.82 27.93
N LEU A 119 15.86 13.07 27.24
CA LEU A 119 14.86 12.24 27.88
C LEU A 119 15.48 11.09 28.69
N LYS A 120 16.60 10.51 28.24
CA LYS A 120 17.33 9.45 28.94
C LYS A 120 17.93 9.86 30.30
N GLN A 121 17.96 11.15 30.58
CA GLN A 121 18.35 11.67 31.89
C GLN A 121 17.21 11.61 32.93
N GLU A 122 15.97 11.35 32.48
CA GLU A 122 14.78 11.22 33.30
C GLU A 122 14.26 9.76 33.26
N VAL A 123 13.32 9.44 34.14
CA VAL A 123 12.62 8.15 34.07
C VAL A 123 11.77 8.10 32.80
N HIS A 124 12.07 7.16 31.90
CA HIS A 124 11.49 7.05 30.58
C HIS A 124 11.09 5.62 30.23
N GLN A 125 10.15 5.50 29.31
CA GLN A 125 9.78 4.25 28.67
C GLN A 125 10.38 4.20 27.26
N LYS A 126 11.03 3.08 26.96
CA LYS A 126 11.48 2.74 25.61
C LYS A 126 10.45 1.84 24.97
N LEU A 127 10.04 2.16 23.75
CA LEU A 127 9.11 1.39 22.94
C LEU A 127 9.81 0.96 21.65
N SER A 128 9.85 -0.34 21.39
CA SER A 128 10.37 -0.88 20.13
C SER A 128 9.24 -0.90 19.11
N MET A 129 9.45 -0.20 18.03
CA MET A 129 8.48 0.05 16.94
C MET A 129 9.06 -0.38 15.61
N ARG A 130 8.23 -0.40 14.59
CA ARG A 130 8.67 -0.70 13.22
C ARG A 130 7.73 -0.08 12.18
N ASN A 131 8.31 0.38 11.09
CA ASN A 131 7.57 0.67 9.87
C ASN A 131 7.44 -0.61 9.03
N VAL A 132 6.41 -0.67 8.18
CA VAL A 132 6.25 -1.73 7.18
C VAL A 132 6.48 -1.11 5.82
N LEU A 133 7.45 -1.63 5.06
CA LEU A 133 7.87 -1.09 3.77
C LEU A 133 7.77 -2.16 2.70
N GLY A 134 7.05 -1.86 1.63
CA GLY A 134 7.00 -2.66 0.41
C GLY A 134 7.42 -1.81 -0.79
N MET A 135 7.88 -2.45 -1.85
CA MET A 135 8.34 -1.79 -3.07
C MET A 135 7.74 -2.45 -4.31
N ILE A 136 7.25 -1.61 -5.21
CA ILE A 136 6.90 -2.01 -6.59
C ILE A 136 7.95 -1.37 -7.49
N PRO A 137 8.83 -2.17 -8.14
CA PRO A 137 9.91 -1.62 -8.96
C PRO A 137 9.39 -0.82 -10.14
N GLY A 138 9.85 0.41 -10.29
CA GLY A 138 9.59 1.27 -11.44
C GLY A 138 10.66 1.15 -12.53
N LYS A 139 10.42 1.81 -13.67
CA LYS A 139 11.40 1.89 -14.79
C LYS A 139 12.55 2.83 -14.46
N ASN A 140 12.26 3.92 -13.77
CA ASN A 140 13.26 4.88 -13.29
C ASN A 140 13.60 4.56 -11.84
N THR A 141 14.82 4.11 -11.60
CA THR A 141 15.32 3.72 -10.27
C THR A 141 15.96 4.87 -9.48
N LYS A 142 15.95 6.08 -10.02
CA LYS A 142 16.50 7.27 -9.37
C LYS A 142 15.44 8.16 -8.73
N GLU A 143 14.19 7.91 -9.02
CA GLU A 143 13.04 8.66 -8.53
C GLU A 143 12.06 7.73 -7.84
N TYR A 144 11.48 8.20 -6.73
CA TYR A 144 10.58 7.42 -5.90
C TYR A 144 9.27 8.15 -5.69
N VAL A 145 8.17 7.43 -5.76
CA VAL A 145 6.87 7.88 -5.26
C VAL A 145 6.56 7.11 -3.99
N ILE A 146 6.39 7.81 -2.89
CA ILE A 146 6.06 7.21 -1.59
C ILE A 146 4.57 7.39 -1.35
N VAL A 147 3.87 6.28 -1.13
CA VAL A 147 2.47 6.25 -0.70
C VAL A 147 2.44 5.63 0.69
N GLY A 148 1.91 6.35 1.68
CA GLY A 148 1.98 5.92 3.06
C GLY A 148 0.72 6.21 3.86
N ALA A 149 0.52 5.43 4.91
CA ALA A 149 -0.47 5.64 5.95
C ALA A 149 0.09 5.15 7.28
N HIS A 150 -0.25 5.80 8.41
CA HIS A 150 0.08 5.24 9.70
C HIS A 150 -0.94 4.16 10.07
N PHE A 151 -0.51 3.13 10.77
CA PHE A 151 -1.37 2.01 11.18
C PHE A 151 -1.58 1.94 12.69
N ASP A 152 -0.84 2.70 13.47
CA ASP A 152 -1.03 2.86 14.91
C ASP A 152 -2.18 3.81 15.22
N HIS A 153 -2.74 3.72 16.45
CA HIS A 153 -3.75 4.65 16.94
C HIS A 153 -3.59 4.82 18.46
N LEU A 154 -4.64 5.29 19.17
CA LEU A 154 -4.54 5.76 20.54
C LEU A 154 -4.61 4.66 21.61
N GLY A 155 -4.91 3.42 21.24
CA GLY A 155 -5.00 2.33 22.21
C GLY A 155 -6.28 2.31 23.01
N ILE A 156 -6.17 2.01 24.32
CA ILE A 156 -7.28 1.91 25.25
C ILE A 156 -7.21 3.06 26.29
N ASP A 157 -8.34 3.67 26.62
CA ASP A 157 -8.46 4.64 27.70
C ASP A 157 -9.46 4.16 28.77
N PRO A 158 -8.95 3.58 29.88
CA PRO A 158 -9.81 3.09 30.97
C PRO A 158 -10.59 4.19 31.70
N ALA A 159 -10.28 5.48 31.45
CA ALA A 159 -10.99 6.60 32.05
C ALA A 159 -12.27 6.99 31.30
N LEU A 160 -12.52 6.40 30.13
CA LEU A 160 -13.76 6.66 29.38
C LEU A 160 -14.91 5.81 29.91
N ASP A 161 -16.08 6.42 29.97
CA ASP A 161 -17.33 5.72 30.19
C ASP A 161 -17.78 5.04 28.89
N GLY A 162 -18.21 3.77 28.95
CA GLY A 162 -18.67 3.00 27.80
C GLY A 162 -17.51 2.38 27.01
N ASP A 163 -17.44 2.63 25.70
CA ASP A 163 -16.38 2.10 24.84
C ASP A 163 -15.03 2.80 25.12
N GLN A 164 -14.08 2.00 25.58
CA GLN A 164 -12.75 2.46 25.99
C GLN A 164 -11.68 2.26 24.90
N ILE A 165 -12.05 1.63 23.77
CA ILE A 165 -11.11 1.30 22.71
C ILE A 165 -11.18 2.34 21.60
N TYR A 166 -10.08 2.99 21.32
CA TYR A 166 -9.96 3.84 20.14
C TYR A 166 -9.72 2.98 18.91
N ASN A 167 -10.78 2.48 18.27
CA ASN A 167 -10.70 1.55 17.14
C ASN A 167 -10.00 2.15 15.91
N GLY A 168 -10.13 3.47 15.67
CA GLY A 168 -9.42 4.18 14.62
C GLY A 168 -9.73 3.68 13.20
N ALA A 169 -11.03 3.50 12.87
CA ALA A 169 -11.45 3.08 11.54
C ALA A 169 -11.09 4.14 10.49
N ASP A 170 -11.45 5.40 10.75
CA ASP A 170 -11.11 6.54 9.90
C ASP A 170 -9.67 6.98 10.09
N ASP A 171 -9.18 7.00 11.33
CA ASP A 171 -7.82 7.38 11.72
C ASP A 171 -7.02 6.15 12.22
N ASN A 172 -6.27 5.38 11.42
CA ASN A 172 -6.14 5.57 9.98
C ASN A 172 -6.20 4.19 9.26
N ALA A 173 -7.09 3.27 9.73
CA ALA A 173 -7.31 2.00 9.05
C ALA A 173 -7.77 2.20 7.60
N SER A 174 -8.55 3.26 7.34
CA SER A 174 -8.99 3.65 6.00
C SER A 174 -7.81 3.98 5.08
N GLY A 175 -6.84 4.76 5.55
CA GLY A 175 -5.62 5.08 4.81
C GLY A 175 -4.76 3.85 4.54
N VAL A 176 -4.59 2.94 5.51
CA VAL A 176 -3.91 1.66 5.30
C VAL A 176 -4.61 0.84 4.23
N SER A 177 -5.94 0.74 4.29
CA SER A 177 -6.73 0.08 3.27
C SER A 177 -6.51 0.68 1.88
N ALA A 178 -6.49 2.01 1.78
CA ALA A 178 -6.24 2.71 0.51
C ALA A 178 -4.84 2.39 -0.06
N VAL A 179 -3.80 2.41 0.76
CA VAL A 179 -2.43 2.04 0.34
C VAL A 179 -2.37 0.61 -0.20
N LEU A 180 -3.02 -0.34 0.47
CA LEU A 180 -3.09 -1.74 0.03
C LEU A 180 -3.87 -1.89 -1.28
N GLN A 181 -4.99 -1.16 -1.47
CA GLN A 181 -5.75 -1.15 -2.73
C GLN A 181 -4.93 -0.55 -3.88
N ILE A 182 -4.17 0.51 -3.64
CA ILE A 182 -3.27 1.12 -4.63
C ILE A 182 -2.20 0.12 -5.06
N ALA A 183 -1.54 -0.54 -4.12
CA ALA A 183 -0.54 -1.57 -4.41
C ALA A 183 -1.14 -2.70 -5.26
N ARG A 184 -2.32 -3.18 -4.90
CA ARG A 184 -3.07 -4.20 -5.65
C ARG A 184 -3.40 -3.75 -7.07
N ALA A 185 -3.83 -2.49 -7.25
CA ALA A 185 -4.17 -1.95 -8.57
C ALA A 185 -2.96 -1.89 -9.49
N PHE A 186 -1.80 -1.45 -8.99
CA PHE A 186 -0.56 -1.45 -9.76
C PHE A 186 -0.17 -2.86 -10.21
N LEU A 187 -0.20 -3.84 -9.31
CA LEU A 187 0.13 -5.23 -9.62
C LEU A 187 -0.86 -5.85 -10.61
N ALA A 188 -2.16 -5.64 -10.41
CA ALA A 188 -3.21 -6.17 -11.29
C ALA A 188 -3.16 -5.56 -12.70
N SER A 189 -2.71 -4.31 -12.84
CA SER A 189 -2.52 -3.70 -14.15
C SER A 189 -1.42 -4.37 -14.98
N GLY A 190 -0.48 -5.10 -14.35
CA GLY A 190 0.68 -5.67 -15.01
C GLY A 190 1.61 -4.63 -15.62
N GLN A 191 1.43 -3.35 -15.31
CA GLN A 191 2.26 -2.26 -15.80
C GLN A 191 3.32 -1.89 -14.75
N GLN A 192 4.54 -1.79 -15.22
CA GLN A 192 5.62 -1.27 -14.38
C GLN A 192 5.49 0.25 -14.27
N PRO A 193 5.44 0.84 -13.05
CA PRO A 193 5.42 2.28 -12.87
C PRO A 193 6.59 2.99 -13.58
N LYS A 194 6.43 4.27 -13.88
CA LYS A 194 7.51 5.08 -14.46
C LYS A 194 8.60 5.31 -13.43
N GLU A 195 8.23 5.72 -12.21
CA GLU A 195 9.09 5.87 -11.03
C GLU A 195 8.94 4.64 -10.11
N MET A 196 9.91 4.45 -9.21
CA MET A 196 9.91 3.38 -8.22
C MET A 196 9.19 3.81 -6.93
#